data_8e00f0a1277e36fed8e525cc8379e0ed
#
_entry.id   8e00f0a1277e36fed8e525cc8379e0ed
#
_cell.length_a   1.000
_cell.length_b   1.000
_cell.length_c   1.000
_cell.angle_alpha   90.00
_cell.angle_beta   90.00
_cell.angle_gamma   90.00
#
_symmetry.space_group_name_H-M   'P 1'
#
loop_
_entity.id
_entity.type
_entity.pdbx_description
1 polymer ?
#
loop_
_entity_poly.entity_id
_entity_poly.type
_entity_poly.pdbx_seq_one_letter_code
_entity_poly.pdbx_strand_id
1 'polypeptide(L)'
;MDAGVDATALTVLGDPTRARIVQLIREAEDGRTLVGRLAEQLGLRQPTVSHHMSALHADGVVVRHPEGRRVWYSIHPDQEERVAALLGGPTAAGATEPDLERVVDDLAARFRGVLGRETVQQYVEDSYRLLSARDHAPMLASRTAAFAAARLDDLGRTSGTRQAATPTVLFVCVQNAGRSQLAAGILRHLAGDRVTVRTAGSAPADDVRSSIVSALDEIGVSLGGEFPKPLTDDAVRAADYVITMGCGDACPVYPGRRYLDWDLEDPVGKPPGTVRRIRDDIDRRVRDLLAELDAVETPLANR
;
A
#
# COMPACT_ATOMS: atom_id res chain seq x y z
N MET A 1 -29.03 18.39 1.63
CA MET A 1 -27.75 18.41 2.32
C MET A 1 -27.10 17.08 2.04
N ASP A 2 -26.38 17.02 0.92
CA ASP A 2 -25.70 15.81 0.47
C ASP A 2 -24.46 15.57 1.34
N ALA A 3 -24.46 14.45 2.03
CA ALA A 3 -23.31 13.94 2.71
C ALA A 3 -22.28 13.51 1.66
N GLY A 4 -21.17 14.22 1.58
CA GLY A 4 -19.97 13.81 0.85
C GLY A 4 -19.41 12.55 1.51
N VAL A 5 -19.92 11.38 1.15
CA VAL A 5 -19.50 10.05 1.58
C VAL A 5 -18.60 9.50 0.48
N ASP A 6 -17.35 9.73 0.49
CA ASP A 6 -16.32 8.97 1.17
C ASP A 6 -15.53 8.00 0.30
N ALA A 7 -14.72 8.57 -0.63
CA ALA A 7 -13.58 7.85 -1.23
C ALA A 7 -12.51 7.48 -0.17
N THR A 8 -12.57 8.09 1.02
CA THR A 8 -11.57 7.98 2.08
C THR A 8 -11.59 6.61 2.78
N ALA A 9 -12.76 6.00 2.99
CA ALA A 9 -12.86 4.74 3.72
C ALA A 9 -12.33 3.53 2.95
N LEU A 10 -12.36 3.55 1.61
CA LEU A 10 -11.71 2.53 0.77
C LEU A 10 -10.18 2.57 0.94
N THR A 11 -9.62 3.77 1.07
CA THR A 11 -8.18 3.99 1.24
C THR A 11 -7.69 3.50 2.61
N VAL A 12 -8.51 3.67 3.66
CA VAL A 12 -8.16 3.25 5.03
C VAL A 12 -8.10 1.75 5.19
N LEU A 13 -9.05 1.01 4.62
CA LEU A 13 -9.06 -0.45 4.64
C LEU A 13 -8.14 -1.08 3.58
N GLY A 14 -7.54 -0.30 2.72
CA GLY A 14 -6.45 -0.72 1.82
C GLY A 14 -5.16 -1.11 2.58
N ASP A 15 -5.02 -0.69 3.84
CA ASP A 15 -3.92 -1.13 4.72
C ASP A 15 -4.18 -2.56 5.22
N PRO A 16 -3.32 -3.56 4.92
CA PRO A 16 -3.53 -4.95 5.34
C PRO A 16 -3.62 -5.09 6.86
N THR A 17 -2.88 -4.27 7.61
CA THR A 17 -2.91 -4.29 9.07
C THR A 17 -4.24 -3.75 9.58
N ARG A 18 -4.73 -2.64 9.04
CA ARG A 18 -6.05 -2.07 9.41
C ARG A 18 -7.19 -3.00 9.04
N ALA A 19 -7.13 -3.61 7.87
CA ALA A 19 -8.11 -4.59 7.46
C ALA A 19 -8.13 -5.81 8.39
N ARG A 20 -6.95 -6.33 8.75
CA ARG A 20 -6.86 -7.45 9.70
C ARG A 20 -7.34 -7.05 11.09
N ILE A 21 -7.07 -5.83 11.54
CA ILE A 21 -7.63 -5.28 12.79
C ILE A 21 -9.16 -5.29 12.73
N VAL A 22 -9.76 -4.74 11.68
CA VAL A 22 -11.23 -4.67 11.56
C VAL A 22 -11.83 -6.08 11.45
N GLN A 23 -11.17 -6.99 10.77
CA GLN A 23 -11.57 -8.39 10.73
C GLN A 23 -11.53 -9.04 12.13
N LEU A 24 -10.47 -8.82 12.91
CA LEU A 24 -10.34 -9.33 14.28
C LEU A 24 -11.39 -8.72 15.23
N ILE A 25 -11.76 -7.45 15.05
CA ILE A 25 -12.87 -6.82 15.80
C ILE A 25 -14.18 -7.52 15.47
N ARG A 26 -14.42 -7.82 14.19
CA ARG A 26 -15.65 -8.49 13.74
C ARG A 26 -15.74 -9.96 14.19
N GLU A 27 -14.59 -10.65 14.24
CA GLU A 27 -14.48 -12.03 14.72
C GLU A 27 -14.54 -12.14 16.26
N ALA A 28 -14.43 -11.03 16.98
CA ALA A 28 -14.50 -11.03 18.44
C ALA A 28 -15.91 -11.41 18.93
N GLU A 29 -15.98 -12.22 19.99
CA GLU A 29 -17.22 -12.80 20.55
C GLU A 29 -18.31 -11.75 20.82
N ASP A 30 -17.90 -10.55 21.32
CA ASP A 30 -18.81 -9.42 21.62
C ASP A 30 -18.79 -8.35 20.52
N GLY A 31 -18.18 -8.60 19.34
CA GLY A 31 -17.99 -7.59 18.28
C GLY A 31 -17.10 -6.42 18.69
N ARG A 32 -16.34 -6.55 19.80
CA ARG A 32 -15.45 -5.51 20.34
C ARG A 32 -14.17 -6.10 20.92
N THR A 33 -13.09 -5.32 20.86
CA THR A 33 -11.79 -5.77 21.37
C THR A 33 -10.95 -4.62 21.95
N LEU A 34 -9.85 -4.97 22.60
CA LEU A 34 -8.86 -4.05 23.17
C LEU A 34 -7.63 -3.97 22.30
N VAL A 35 -6.98 -2.80 22.25
CA VAL A 35 -5.73 -2.61 21.49
C VAL A 35 -4.64 -3.61 21.90
N GLY A 36 -4.54 -3.94 23.20
CA GLY A 36 -3.59 -4.93 23.69
C GLY A 36 -3.83 -6.33 23.11
N ARG A 37 -5.10 -6.78 23.05
CA ARG A 37 -5.48 -8.07 22.44
C ARG A 37 -5.16 -8.10 20.93
N LEU A 38 -5.46 -7.02 20.24
CA LEU A 38 -5.10 -6.89 18.82
C LEU A 38 -3.58 -6.97 18.60
N ALA A 39 -2.81 -6.33 19.47
CA ALA A 39 -1.35 -6.36 19.41
C ALA A 39 -0.80 -7.79 19.58
N GLU A 40 -1.33 -8.54 20.53
CA GLU A 40 -0.97 -9.96 20.74
C GLU A 40 -1.34 -10.83 19.51
N GLN A 41 -2.57 -10.69 19.00
CA GLN A 41 -3.04 -11.49 17.86
C GLN A 41 -2.32 -11.18 16.55
N LEU A 42 -1.88 -9.93 16.38
CA LEU A 42 -1.14 -9.47 15.19
C LEU A 42 0.38 -9.68 15.31
N GLY A 43 0.88 -9.98 16.51
CA GLY A 43 2.32 -10.03 16.77
C GLY A 43 3.01 -8.67 16.63
N LEU A 44 2.25 -7.56 16.83
CA LEU A 44 2.74 -6.19 16.73
C LEU A 44 2.85 -5.53 18.11
N ARG A 45 3.63 -4.44 18.19
CA ARG A 45 3.69 -3.65 19.41
C ARG A 45 2.41 -2.81 19.60
N GLN A 46 1.99 -2.66 20.84
CA GLN A 46 0.76 -1.91 21.16
C GLN A 46 0.75 -0.46 20.62
N PRO A 47 1.86 0.32 20.62
CA PRO A 47 1.87 1.65 20.00
C PRO A 47 1.54 1.63 18.50
N THR A 48 2.03 0.63 17.75
CA THR A 48 1.75 0.46 16.32
C THR A 48 0.26 0.20 16.09
N VAL A 49 -0.33 -0.73 16.84
CA VAL A 49 -1.77 -1.01 16.75
C VAL A 49 -2.58 0.21 17.17
N SER A 50 -2.13 0.97 18.19
CA SER A 50 -2.76 2.22 18.58
C SER A 50 -2.78 3.26 17.46
N HIS A 51 -1.70 3.35 16.67
CA HIS A 51 -1.62 4.22 15.51
C HIS A 51 -2.65 3.83 14.44
N HIS A 52 -2.73 2.55 14.07
CA HIS A 52 -3.73 2.05 13.11
C HIS A 52 -5.17 2.25 13.63
N MET A 53 -5.40 2.02 14.93
CA MET A 53 -6.71 2.27 15.57
C MET A 53 -7.08 3.75 15.54
N SER A 54 -6.12 4.66 15.70
CA SER A 54 -6.36 6.10 15.60
C SER A 54 -6.78 6.52 14.20
N ALA A 55 -6.14 5.96 13.16
CA ALA A 55 -6.53 6.18 11.78
C ALA A 55 -7.94 5.64 11.50
N LEU A 56 -8.23 4.38 11.87
CA LEU A 56 -9.56 3.78 11.71
C LEU A 56 -10.66 4.57 12.44
N HIS A 57 -10.34 5.15 13.59
CA HIS A 57 -11.28 5.97 14.35
C HIS A 57 -11.48 7.36 13.72
N ALA A 58 -10.39 7.99 13.23
CA ALA A 58 -10.47 9.29 12.55
C ALA A 58 -11.33 9.21 11.28
N ASP A 59 -11.26 8.07 10.58
CA ASP A 59 -12.05 7.81 9.37
C ASP A 59 -13.45 7.21 9.67
N GLY A 60 -13.85 7.15 10.94
CA GLY A 60 -15.16 6.73 11.35
C GLY A 60 -15.48 5.24 11.15
N VAL A 61 -14.45 4.40 10.88
CA VAL A 61 -14.64 2.94 10.69
C VAL A 61 -14.87 2.22 12.02
N VAL A 62 -14.22 2.70 13.08
CA VAL A 62 -14.38 2.13 14.43
C VAL A 62 -14.81 3.17 15.46
N VAL A 63 -15.53 2.72 16.47
CA VAL A 63 -15.99 3.52 17.61
C VAL A 63 -15.24 3.11 18.87
N ARG A 64 -15.00 4.10 19.74
CA ARG A 64 -14.35 3.91 21.04
C ARG A 64 -15.39 3.83 22.16
N HIS A 65 -15.26 2.83 23.00
CA HIS A 65 -16.11 2.63 24.19
C HIS A 65 -15.23 2.62 25.44
N PRO A 66 -15.04 3.78 26.14
CA PRO A 66 -14.27 3.82 27.36
C PRO A 66 -15.04 3.15 28.51
N GLU A 67 -14.42 2.15 29.13
CA GLU A 67 -14.94 1.45 30.32
C GLU A 67 -13.85 1.46 31.41
N GLY A 68 -13.93 2.40 32.32
CA GLY A 68 -12.95 2.60 33.40
C GLY A 68 -11.57 2.91 32.84
N ARG A 69 -10.58 2.01 33.08
CA ARG A 69 -9.21 2.14 32.54
C ARG A 69 -9.02 1.48 31.18
N ARG A 70 -10.05 0.85 30.63
CA ARG A 70 -10.01 0.13 29.36
C ARG A 70 -10.75 0.91 28.29
N VAL A 71 -10.26 0.83 27.06
CA VAL A 71 -10.94 1.38 25.88
C VAL A 71 -11.20 0.23 24.92
N TRP A 72 -12.46 -0.11 24.77
CA TRP A 72 -12.92 -1.08 23.80
C TRP A 72 -13.16 -0.41 22.45
N TYR A 73 -13.02 -1.17 21.39
CA TYR A 73 -13.28 -0.71 20.03
C TYR A 73 -14.22 -1.70 19.35
N SER A 74 -15.24 -1.19 18.69
CA SER A 74 -16.14 -1.91 17.79
C SER A 74 -16.16 -1.25 16.42
N ILE A 75 -16.69 -1.94 15.42
CA ILE A 75 -17.00 -1.33 14.13
C ILE A 75 -18.12 -0.32 14.33
N HIS A 76 -18.08 0.81 13.62
CA HIS A 76 -19.15 1.78 13.63
C HIS A 76 -20.41 1.17 13.00
N PRO A 77 -21.60 1.26 13.62
CA PRO A 77 -22.80 0.62 13.10
C PRO A 77 -23.12 0.96 11.64
N ASP A 78 -22.94 2.22 11.25
CA ASP A 78 -23.18 2.69 9.87
C ASP A 78 -22.14 2.17 8.87
N GLN A 79 -21.06 1.55 9.34
CA GLN A 79 -20.00 0.99 8.49
C GLN A 79 -20.03 -0.55 8.44
N GLU A 80 -20.89 -1.21 9.21
CA GLU A 80 -20.92 -2.68 9.30
C GLU A 80 -21.17 -3.34 7.94
N GLU A 81 -22.18 -2.88 7.19
CA GLU A 81 -22.46 -3.41 5.85
C GLU A 81 -21.30 -3.16 4.88
N ARG A 82 -20.70 -1.99 4.96
CA ARG A 82 -19.59 -1.58 4.10
C ARG A 82 -18.32 -2.36 4.41
N VAL A 83 -18.03 -2.55 5.70
CA VAL A 83 -16.91 -3.39 6.17
C VAL A 83 -17.15 -4.84 5.78
N ALA A 84 -18.37 -5.36 5.93
CA ALA A 84 -18.73 -6.71 5.51
C ALA A 84 -18.55 -6.91 3.99
N ALA A 85 -18.93 -5.93 3.19
CA ALA A 85 -18.75 -5.96 1.73
C ALA A 85 -17.28 -5.91 1.31
N LEU A 86 -16.45 -5.16 2.04
CA LEU A 86 -15.03 -4.98 1.73
C LEU A 86 -14.14 -6.13 2.25
N LEU A 87 -14.47 -6.69 3.41
CA LEU A 87 -13.68 -7.76 4.04
C LEU A 87 -14.22 -9.18 3.75
N GLY A 88 -15.33 -9.29 3.06
CA GLY A 88 -16.10 -10.53 2.94
C GLY A 88 -16.91 -10.79 4.21
N GLY A 89 -18.19 -11.20 4.08
CA GLY A 89 -19.01 -11.68 5.19
C GLY A 89 -18.42 -12.95 5.81
N PRO A 90 -18.94 -13.43 6.96
CA PRO A 90 -18.63 -14.76 7.47
C PRO A 90 -18.94 -15.74 6.34
N THR A 91 -17.98 -16.57 6.03
CA THR A 91 -18.00 -17.53 4.93
C THR A 91 -19.36 -18.23 4.75
N ALA A 92 -20.27 -17.58 4.03
CA ALA A 92 -21.27 -18.31 3.28
C ALA A 92 -20.52 -18.86 2.04
N ALA A 93 -20.57 -20.16 1.87
CA ALA A 93 -20.03 -20.85 0.71
C ALA A 93 -20.61 -20.24 -0.58
N GLY A 94 -19.84 -19.42 -1.23
CA GLY A 94 -20.19 -18.64 -2.40
C GLY A 94 -19.38 -17.35 -2.38
N ALA A 95 -18.13 -17.39 -2.85
CA ALA A 95 -17.34 -16.19 -3.08
C ALA A 95 -18.12 -15.33 -4.09
N THR A 96 -18.83 -14.32 -3.61
CA THR A 96 -19.40 -13.28 -4.48
C THR A 96 -18.23 -12.62 -5.15
N GLU A 97 -18.18 -12.66 -6.48
CA GLU A 97 -17.21 -11.89 -7.26
C GLU A 97 -17.18 -10.46 -6.75
N PRO A 98 -15.98 -9.87 -6.57
CA PRO A 98 -15.90 -8.50 -6.11
C PRO A 98 -16.68 -7.59 -7.06
N ASP A 99 -17.45 -6.66 -6.50
CA ASP A 99 -18.20 -5.66 -7.28
C ASP A 99 -17.22 -4.69 -7.95
N LEU A 100 -16.70 -5.12 -9.10
CA LEU A 100 -15.75 -4.36 -9.90
C LEU A 100 -16.43 -3.13 -10.54
N GLU A 101 -17.73 -3.18 -10.78
CA GLU A 101 -18.47 -2.07 -11.36
C GLU A 101 -18.46 -0.85 -10.44
N ARG A 102 -18.62 -1.09 -9.14
CA ARG A 102 -18.49 -0.04 -8.13
C ARG A 102 -17.07 0.55 -8.08
N VAL A 103 -16.04 -0.30 -8.18
CA VAL A 103 -14.65 0.18 -8.26
C VAL A 103 -14.43 1.05 -9.50
N VAL A 104 -15.01 0.65 -10.65
CA VAL A 104 -14.98 1.44 -11.89
C VAL A 104 -15.66 2.79 -11.71
N ASP A 105 -16.85 2.84 -11.09
CA ASP A 105 -17.60 4.08 -10.87
C ASP A 105 -16.82 5.05 -9.98
N ASP A 106 -16.28 4.57 -8.86
CA ASP A 106 -15.50 5.37 -7.93
C ASP A 106 -14.23 5.94 -8.59
N LEU A 107 -13.50 5.12 -9.36
CA LEU A 107 -12.31 5.57 -10.07
C LEU A 107 -12.65 6.47 -11.26
N ALA A 108 -13.72 6.20 -12.01
CA ALA A 108 -14.16 7.08 -13.08
C ALA A 108 -14.57 8.48 -12.55
N ALA A 109 -15.17 8.53 -11.36
CA ALA A 109 -15.44 9.80 -10.69
C ALA A 109 -14.15 10.53 -10.29
N ARG A 110 -13.16 9.83 -9.75
CA ARG A 110 -11.84 10.39 -9.37
C ARG A 110 -11.06 10.92 -10.56
N PHE A 111 -11.08 10.22 -11.69
CA PHE A 111 -10.32 10.58 -12.90
C PHE A 111 -11.16 11.37 -13.93
N ARG A 112 -12.31 11.90 -13.53
CA ARG A 112 -13.20 12.67 -14.39
C ARG A 112 -12.48 13.86 -15.04
N GLY A 113 -12.59 13.97 -16.37
CA GLY A 113 -11.93 14.99 -17.16
C GLY A 113 -10.47 14.71 -17.51
N VAL A 114 -9.90 13.63 -16.99
CA VAL A 114 -8.51 13.17 -17.29
C VAL A 114 -8.53 11.90 -18.12
N LEU A 115 -9.33 10.90 -17.72
CA LEU A 115 -9.46 9.61 -18.38
C LEU A 115 -10.92 9.26 -18.60
N GLY A 116 -11.22 8.59 -19.72
CA GLY A 116 -12.55 8.08 -20.04
C GLY A 116 -12.91 6.86 -19.16
N ARG A 117 -14.22 6.67 -18.90
CA ARG A 117 -14.73 5.53 -18.13
C ARG A 117 -14.28 4.18 -18.72
N GLU A 118 -14.22 4.06 -20.03
CA GLU A 118 -13.80 2.84 -20.71
C GLU A 118 -12.33 2.48 -20.38
N THR A 119 -11.44 3.46 -20.38
CA THR A 119 -10.04 3.30 -19.96
C THR A 119 -9.96 2.87 -18.48
N VAL A 120 -10.76 3.52 -17.61
CA VAL A 120 -10.80 3.16 -16.18
C VAL A 120 -11.26 1.71 -16.01
N GLN A 121 -12.31 1.31 -16.68
CA GLN A 121 -12.83 -0.06 -16.64
C GLN A 121 -11.77 -1.07 -17.07
N GLN A 122 -11.12 -0.83 -18.20
CA GLN A 122 -10.05 -1.71 -18.71
C GLN A 122 -8.92 -1.89 -17.68
N TYR A 123 -8.49 -0.79 -17.03
CA TYR A 123 -7.44 -0.83 -16.00
C TYR A 123 -7.88 -1.55 -14.72
N VAL A 124 -9.14 -1.43 -14.32
CA VAL A 124 -9.70 -2.16 -13.17
C VAL A 124 -9.75 -3.66 -13.46
N GLU A 125 -10.29 -4.06 -14.62
CA GLU A 125 -10.39 -5.46 -15.02
C GLU A 125 -9.01 -6.11 -15.16
N ASP A 126 -8.05 -5.41 -15.76
CA ASP A 126 -6.69 -5.89 -15.92
C ASP A 126 -5.97 -6.00 -14.57
N SER A 127 -6.14 -5.02 -13.69
CA SER A 127 -5.59 -5.05 -12.32
C SER A 127 -6.19 -6.18 -11.50
N TYR A 128 -7.48 -6.42 -11.60
CA TYR A 128 -8.15 -7.56 -10.99
C TYR A 128 -7.57 -8.89 -11.48
N ARG A 129 -7.42 -9.06 -12.80
CA ARG A 129 -6.84 -10.27 -13.39
C ARG A 129 -5.42 -10.53 -12.90
N LEU A 130 -4.59 -9.48 -12.84
CA LEU A 130 -3.20 -9.58 -12.35
C LEU A 130 -3.12 -9.97 -10.86
N LEU A 131 -4.08 -9.54 -10.04
CA LEU A 131 -4.09 -9.84 -8.61
C LEU A 131 -4.81 -11.16 -8.30
N SER A 132 -5.86 -11.51 -9.05
CA SER A 132 -6.66 -12.74 -8.86
C SER A 132 -5.98 -14.00 -9.39
N ALA A 133 -4.93 -13.88 -10.19
CA ALA A 133 -4.13 -15.02 -10.67
C ALA A 133 -3.48 -15.83 -9.52
N ARG A 134 -3.67 -15.41 -8.28
CA ARG A 134 -3.22 -16.10 -7.06
C ARG A 134 -4.42 -16.51 -6.23
N ASP A 135 -4.43 -17.73 -5.79
CA ASP A 135 -5.61 -18.42 -5.23
C ASP A 135 -6.22 -17.80 -3.95
N HIS A 136 -5.56 -16.87 -3.25
CA HIS A 136 -6.06 -16.36 -1.97
C HIS A 136 -5.58 -14.92 -1.67
N ALA A 137 -5.81 -13.96 -2.57
CA ALA A 137 -5.53 -12.56 -2.25
C ALA A 137 -6.62 -12.01 -1.31
N PRO A 138 -6.33 -11.79 -0.01
CA PRO A 138 -7.29 -11.17 0.88
C PRO A 138 -7.60 -9.75 0.38
N MET A 139 -8.87 -9.32 0.52
CA MET A 139 -9.32 -7.97 0.13
C MET A 139 -9.10 -7.64 -1.34
N LEU A 140 -9.38 -8.57 -2.23
CA LEU A 140 -9.09 -8.44 -3.65
C LEU A 140 -9.71 -7.18 -4.28
N ALA A 141 -10.96 -6.82 -3.92
CA ALA A 141 -11.61 -5.60 -4.41
C ALA A 141 -10.85 -4.32 -4.03
N SER A 142 -10.46 -4.17 -2.76
CA SER A 142 -9.72 -2.99 -2.28
C SER A 142 -8.30 -2.94 -2.87
N ARG A 143 -7.62 -4.08 -2.97
CA ARG A 143 -6.30 -4.16 -3.62
C ARG A 143 -6.40 -3.84 -5.10
N THR A 144 -7.44 -4.30 -5.79
CA THR A 144 -7.70 -3.97 -7.20
C THR A 144 -7.92 -2.47 -7.36
N ALA A 145 -8.76 -1.86 -6.52
CA ALA A 145 -9.01 -0.42 -6.56
C ALA A 145 -7.72 0.39 -6.37
N ALA A 146 -6.91 0.04 -5.36
CA ALA A 146 -5.66 0.74 -5.07
C ALA A 146 -4.63 0.54 -6.19
N PHE A 147 -4.51 -0.66 -6.74
CA PHE A 147 -3.57 -0.96 -7.82
C PHE A 147 -3.99 -0.30 -9.14
N ALA A 148 -5.27 -0.38 -9.51
CA ALA A 148 -5.80 0.29 -10.68
C ALA A 148 -5.64 1.82 -10.59
N ALA A 149 -5.93 2.42 -9.43
CA ALA A 149 -5.73 3.84 -9.19
C ALA A 149 -4.27 4.27 -9.42
N ALA A 150 -3.31 3.51 -8.89
CA ALA A 150 -1.88 3.79 -9.08
C ALA A 150 -1.48 3.71 -10.56
N ARG A 151 -1.95 2.69 -11.30
CA ARG A 151 -1.69 2.53 -12.74
C ARG A 151 -2.34 3.63 -13.59
N LEU A 152 -3.54 4.08 -13.22
CA LEU A 152 -4.22 5.20 -13.90
C LEU A 152 -3.50 6.53 -13.64
N ASP A 153 -2.97 6.76 -12.43
CA ASP A 153 -2.11 7.90 -12.14
C ASP A 153 -0.83 7.84 -13.00
N ASP A 154 -0.21 6.66 -13.14
CA ASP A 154 0.99 6.44 -13.94
C ASP A 154 0.71 6.64 -15.45
N LEU A 155 -0.46 6.21 -15.95
CA LEU A 155 -0.93 6.48 -17.30
C LEU A 155 -1.10 8.00 -17.54
N GLY A 156 -1.73 8.71 -16.61
CA GLY A 156 -1.91 10.16 -16.70
C GLY A 156 -0.59 10.92 -16.78
N ARG A 157 0.44 10.45 -16.08
CA ARG A 157 1.82 11.00 -16.16
C ARG A 157 2.44 10.78 -17.55
N THR A 158 2.39 9.55 -18.05
CA THR A 158 3.02 9.18 -19.32
C THR A 158 2.34 9.78 -20.54
N SER A 159 1.01 10.00 -20.48
CA SER A 159 0.23 10.65 -21.54
C SER A 159 0.31 12.18 -21.53
N GLY A 160 1.00 12.78 -20.54
CA GLY A 160 1.10 14.23 -20.39
C GLY A 160 -0.23 14.92 -20.00
N THR A 161 -1.27 14.14 -19.66
CA THR A 161 -2.55 14.67 -19.20
C THR A 161 -2.49 15.14 -17.74
N ARG A 162 -1.46 14.73 -17.02
CA ARG A 162 -1.19 15.14 -15.65
C ARG A 162 0.26 15.58 -15.52
N GLN A 163 0.48 16.83 -15.17
CA GLN A 163 1.84 17.35 -14.96
C GLN A 163 2.44 16.68 -13.72
N ALA A 164 3.64 16.11 -13.86
CA ALA A 164 4.37 15.51 -12.75
C ALA A 164 4.88 16.63 -11.84
N ALA A 165 4.28 16.81 -10.69
CA ALA A 165 4.72 17.78 -9.70
C ALA A 165 5.92 17.27 -8.88
N THR A 166 6.10 15.93 -8.80
CA THR A 166 7.11 15.28 -7.97
C THR A 166 7.78 14.14 -8.72
N PRO A 167 9.07 13.85 -8.48
CA PRO A 167 9.74 12.69 -9.06
C PRO A 167 9.09 11.39 -8.58
N THR A 168 9.06 10.39 -9.45
CA THR A 168 8.55 9.05 -9.15
C THR A 168 9.70 8.06 -9.04
N VAL A 169 9.79 7.39 -7.90
CA VAL A 169 10.75 6.32 -7.62
C VAL A 169 10.02 4.98 -7.56
N LEU A 170 10.44 4.04 -8.37
CA LEU A 170 9.93 2.67 -8.41
C LEU A 170 10.99 1.71 -7.84
N PHE A 171 10.66 1.03 -6.75
CA PHE A 171 11.47 -0.04 -6.18
C PHE A 171 10.99 -1.41 -6.67
N VAL A 172 11.88 -2.18 -7.28
CA VAL A 172 11.57 -3.50 -7.86
C VAL A 172 12.42 -4.58 -7.18
N CYS A 173 11.79 -5.64 -6.73
CA CYS A 173 12.47 -6.89 -6.34
C CYS A 173 11.68 -8.09 -6.84
N VAL A 174 12.09 -9.32 -6.53
CA VAL A 174 11.36 -10.51 -7.00
C VAL A 174 9.95 -10.57 -6.40
N GLN A 175 9.84 -10.61 -5.07
CA GLN A 175 8.56 -10.89 -4.38
C GLN A 175 7.74 -9.66 -3.99
N ASN A 176 8.29 -8.46 -4.08
CA ASN A 176 7.65 -7.23 -3.57
C ASN A 176 7.14 -7.34 -2.11
N ALA A 177 7.76 -8.18 -1.32
CA ALA A 177 7.36 -8.50 0.06
C ALA A 177 8.46 -8.27 1.10
N GLY A 178 9.65 -7.84 0.65
CA GLY A 178 10.85 -7.66 1.47
C GLY A 178 11.57 -6.35 1.15
N ARG A 179 12.67 -6.44 0.38
CA ARG A 179 13.61 -5.33 0.08
C ARG A 179 12.92 -4.07 -0.46
N SER A 180 12.09 -4.21 -1.48
CA SER A 180 11.36 -3.08 -2.09
C SER A 180 10.37 -2.42 -1.12
N GLN A 181 9.75 -3.19 -0.22
CA GLN A 181 8.85 -2.66 0.79
C GLN A 181 9.61 -1.91 1.90
N LEU A 182 10.79 -2.40 2.32
CA LEU A 182 11.67 -1.67 3.24
C LEU A 182 12.07 -0.32 2.64
N ALA A 183 12.57 -0.33 1.41
CA ALA A 183 13.01 0.89 0.73
C ALA A 183 11.88 1.90 0.53
N ALA A 184 10.71 1.44 0.09
CA ALA A 184 9.55 2.30 -0.13
C ALA A 184 9.00 2.88 1.17
N GLY A 185 8.89 2.07 2.23
CA GLY A 185 8.44 2.55 3.54
C GLY A 185 9.35 3.65 4.08
N ILE A 186 10.67 3.44 4.04
CA ILE A 186 11.66 4.40 4.49
C ILE A 186 11.63 5.69 3.63
N LEU A 187 11.58 5.56 2.29
CA LEU A 187 11.56 6.73 1.42
C LEU A 187 10.29 7.57 1.63
N ARG A 188 9.11 6.95 1.73
CA ARG A 188 7.85 7.66 2.05
C ARG A 188 7.93 8.39 3.38
N HIS A 189 8.49 7.74 4.38
CA HIS A 189 8.65 8.34 5.70
C HIS A 189 9.56 9.58 5.69
N LEU A 190 10.67 9.52 4.95
CA LEU A 190 11.65 10.61 4.87
C LEU A 190 11.24 11.72 3.90
N ALA A 191 10.66 11.37 2.77
CA ALA A 191 10.33 12.34 1.71
C ALA A 191 8.94 12.96 1.86
N GLY A 192 7.98 12.29 2.51
CA GLY A 192 6.58 12.72 2.52
C GLY A 192 6.05 12.86 1.09
N ASP A 193 5.39 13.97 0.80
CA ASP A 193 4.77 14.26 -0.50
C ASP A 193 5.77 14.76 -1.57
N ARG A 194 7.06 14.91 -1.24
CA ARG A 194 8.09 15.36 -2.20
C ARG A 194 8.43 14.33 -3.27
N VAL A 195 8.14 13.06 -3.03
CA VAL A 195 8.45 11.95 -3.93
C VAL A 195 7.25 11.01 -4.05
N THR A 196 6.87 10.69 -5.26
CA THR A 196 5.92 9.60 -5.52
C THR A 196 6.64 8.26 -5.46
N VAL A 197 6.27 7.38 -4.52
CA VAL A 197 6.94 6.09 -4.32
C VAL A 197 6.05 4.95 -4.80
N ARG A 198 6.60 4.11 -5.69
CA ARG A 198 5.97 2.90 -6.23
C ARG A 198 6.78 1.66 -5.85
N THR A 199 6.12 0.52 -5.77
CA THR A 199 6.76 -0.79 -5.56
C THR A 199 6.20 -1.82 -6.50
N ALA A 200 7.04 -2.76 -6.95
CA ALA A 200 6.61 -3.87 -7.78
C ALA A 200 7.50 -5.11 -7.59
N GLY A 201 7.00 -6.26 -8.01
CA GLY A 201 7.75 -7.53 -8.04
C GLY A 201 7.58 -8.27 -9.35
N SER A 202 8.63 -8.96 -9.80
CA SER A 202 8.57 -9.81 -10.98
C SER A 202 7.78 -11.09 -10.73
N ALA A 203 7.77 -11.59 -9.48
CA ALA A 203 6.98 -12.72 -9.00
C ALA A 203 6.46 -12.38 -7.58
N PRO A 204 5.47 -11.48 -7.47
CA PRO A 204 5.07 -10.94 -6.17
C PRO A 204 4.51 -12.04 -5.25
N ALA A 205 4.71 -11.91 -3.94
CA ALA A 205 4.12 -12.77 -2.91
C ALA A 205 2.67 -12.34 -2.61
N ASP A 206 1.94 -13.13 -1.80
CA ASP A 206 0.56 -12.82 -1.42
C ASP A 206 0.48 -11.64 -0.44
N ASP A 207 1.43 -11.57 0.50
CA ASP A 207 1.50 -10.52 1.52
C ASP A 207 2.93 -10.05 1.81
N VAL A 208 3.05 -8.86 2.38
CA VAL A 208 4.31 -8.36 2.92
C VAL A 208 4.68 -9.19 4.15
N ARG A 209 5.93 -9.58 4.25
CA ARG A 209 6.39 -10.45 5.34
C ARG A 209 6.34 -9.73 6.68
N SER A 210 5.85 -10.43 7.71
CA SER A 210 5.74 -9.90 9.07
C SER A 210 7.08 -9.42 9.64
N SER A 211 8.19 -10.08 9.29
CA SER A 211 9.53 -9.65 9.68
C SER A 211 9.92 -8.27 9.11
N ILE A 212 9.41 -7.92 7.94
CA ILE A 212 9.61 -6.61 7.29
C ILE A 212 8.76 -5.55 7.97
N VAL A 213 7.48 -5.86 8.23
CA VAL A 213 6.58 -4.99 8.99
C VAL A 213 7.19 -4.66 10.34
N SER A 214 7.64 -5.69 11.10
CA SER A 214 8.28 -5.50 12.40
C SER A 214 9.57 -4.68 12.33
N ALA A 215 10.40 -4.90 11.29
CA ALA A 215 11.65 -4.16 11.12
C ALA A 215 11.43 -2.67 10.84
N LEU A 216 10.39 -2.31 10.08
CA LEU A 216 10.00 -0.92 9.83
C LEU A 216 9.36 -0.28 11.07
N ASP A 217 8.52 -1.06 11.77
CA ASP A 217 7.89 -0.62 13.01
C ASP A 217 8.90 -0.26 14.12
N GLU A 218 10.01 -0.99 14.21
CA GLU A 218 11.10 -0.69 15.15
C GLU A 218 11.69 0.72 14.98
N ILE A 219 11.62 1.27 13.76
CA ILE A 219 12.11 2.62 13.44
C ILE A 219 10.96 3.64 13.26
N GLY A 220 9.73 3.27 13.63
CA GLY A 220 8.56 4.14 13.56
C GLY A 220 8.00 4.35 12.15
N VAL A 221 8.37 3.52 11.18
CA VAL A 221 7.90 3.59 9.80
C VAL A 221 6.72 2.65 9.61
N SER A 222 5.57 3.20 9.19
CA SER A 222 4.39 2.40 8.83
C SER A 222 4.38 2.09 7.33
N LEU A 223 3.99 0.87 6.96
CA LEU A 223 3.81 0.49 5.56
C LEU A 223 2.56 1.07 4.91
N GLY A 224 1.61 1.61 5.69
CA GLY A 224 0.49 2.39 5.18
C GLY A 224 -0.39 1.70 4.14
N GLY A 225 -0.69 0.40 4.29
CA GLY A 225 -1.58 -0.31 3.36
C GLY A 225 -0.91 -0.94 2.16
N GLU A 226 0.41 -1.00 2.14
CA GLU A 226 1.16 -1.63 1.07
C GLU A 226 0.93 -3.14 1.01
N PHE A 227 0.82 -3.63 -0.21
CA PHE A 227 0.72 -5.05 -0.55
C PHE A 227 1.62 -5.35 -1.75
N PRO A 228 2.03 -6.62 -1.96
CA PRO A 228 2.83 -7.00 -3.11
C PRO A 228 2.07 -6.80 -4.43
N LYS A 229 2.68 -6.07 -5.36
CA LYS A 229 2.11 -5.71 -6.67
C LYS A 229 2.94 -6.32 -7.79
N PRO A 230 2.34 -6.81 -8.87
CA PRO A 230 3.08 -7.22 -10.06
C PRO A 230 3.74 -6.02 -10.73
N LEU A 231 4.90 -6.28 -11.34
CA LEU A 231 5.58 -5.31 -12.19
C LEU A 231 4.79 -5.12 -13.48
N THR A 232 4.49 -3.87 -13.81
CA THR A 232 3.79 -3.50 -15.05
C THR A 232 4.60 -2.49 -15.85
N ASP A 233 4.42 -2.49 -17.16
CA ASP A 233 5.05 -1.53 -18.06
C ASP A 233 4.70 -0.09 -17.68
N ASP A 234 3.45 0.15 -17.27
CA ASP A 234 2.97 1.48 -16.86
C ASP A 234 3.84 2.05 -15.73
N ALA A 235 4.08 1.23 -14.68
CA ALA A 235 4.86 1.64 -13.53
C ALA A 235 6.31 1.99 -13.88
N VAL A 236 6.93 1.20 -14.77
CA VAL A 236 8.32 1.45 -15.22
C VAL A 236 8.39 2.69 -16.11
N ARG A 237 7.43 2.86 -17.04
CA ARG A 237 7.36 4.04 -17.93
C ARG A 237 7.07 5.33 -17.18
N ALA A 238 6.33 5.29 -16.10
CA ALA A 238 5.99 6.45 -15.28
C ALA A 238 7.09 6.84 -14.29
N ALA A 239 8.02 5.94 -13.98
CA ALA A 239 9.09 6.20 -13.02
C ALA A 239 10.19 7.08 -13.62
N ASP A 240 10.73 8.02 -12.85
CA ASP A 240 11.93 8.76 -13.16
C ASP A 240 13.18 7.97 -12.74
N TYR A 241 13.07 7.27 -11.59
CA TYR A 241 14.09 6.37 -11.05
C TYR A 241 13.51 4.96 -10.88
N VAL A 242 14.22 3.97 -11.38
CA VAL A 242 13.90 2.55 -11.21
C VAL A 242 15.05 1.90 -10.45
N ILE A 243 14.77 1.45 -9.22
CA ILE A 243 15.75 0.81 -8.35
C ILE A 243 15.45 -0.70 -8.30
N THR A 244 16.36 -1.48 -8.89
CA THR A 244 16.28 -2.94 -8.90
C THR A 244 17.02 -3.55 -7.71
N MET A 245 16.48 -4.65 -7.19
CA MET A 245 17.03 -5.36 -6.02
C MET A 245 16.96 -6.86 -6.25
N GLY A 246 17.83 -7.36 -7.15
CA GLY A 246 17.93 -8.79 -7.44
C GLY A 246 16.73 -9.36 -8.22
N CYS A 247 16.09 -8.56 -9.09
CA CYS A 247 15.08 -9.04 -10.02
C CYS A 247 15.66 -9.50 -11.37
N GLY A 248 16.99 -9.39 -11.55
CA GLY A 248 17.67 -9.79 -12.78
C GLY A 248 17.11 -9.09 -14.02
N ASP A 249 17.05 -9.80 -15.15
CA ASP A 249 16.57 -9.28 -16.44
C ASP A 249 15.04 -9.14 -16.53
N ALA A 250 14.31 -9.40 -15.45
CA ALA A 250 12.84 -9.33 -15.46
C ALA A 250 12.29 -7.89 -15.50
N CYS A 251 13.13 -6.86 -15.24
CA CYS A 251 12.72 -5.47 -15.31
C CYS A 251 12.97 -4.90 -16.71
N PRO A 252 11.93 -4.45 -17.44
CA PRO A 252 12.12 -3.85 -18.76
C PRO A 252 12.87 -2.52 -18.65
N VAL A 253 13.71 -2.25 -19.64
CA VAL A 253 14.50 -1.00 -19.71
C VAL A 253 13.90 -0.07 -20.74
N TYR A 254 13.51 1.13 -20.30
CA TYR A 254 12.97 2.18 -21.17
C TYR A 254 13.90 3.40 -21.23
N PRO A 255 14.05 4.03 -22.39
CA PRO A 255 14.84 5.26 -22.53
C PRO A 255 14.32 6.39 -21.64
N GLY A 256 15.24 7.24 -21.17
CA GLY A 256 14.90 8.42 -20.37
C GLY A 256 14.57 8.14 -18.90
N ARG A 257 14.80 6.91 -18.44
CA ARG A 257 14.67 6.53 -17.02
C ARG A 257 16.04 6.31 -16.41
N ARG A 258 16.19 6.61 -15.13
CA ARG A 258 17.42 6.37 -14.40
C ARG A 258 17.34 5.05 -13.66
N TYR A 259 18.20 4.11 -14.00
CA TYR A 259 18.23 2.78 -13.39
C TYR A 259 19.38 2.70 -12.40
N LEU A 260 19.08 2.21 -11.20
CA LEU A 260 20.06 1.88 -10.17
C LEU A 260 19.84 0.42 -9.74
N ASP A 261 20.91 -0.35 -9.64
CA ASP A 261 20.84 -1.70 -9.09
C ASP A 261 21.46 -1.72 -7.70
N TRP A 262 20.65 -2.15 -6.73
CA TRP A 262 21.10 -2.29 -5.35
C TRP A 262 21.33 -3.76 -5.04
N ASP A 263 22.60 -4.15 -5.02
CA ASP A 263 22.98 -5.48 -4.53
C ASP A 263 22.74 -5.55 -3.03
N LEU A 264 21.74 -6.35 -2.63
CA LEU A 264 21.25 -6.48 -1.26
C LEU A 264 20.97 -7.95 -0.94
N GLU A 265 21.37 -8.38 0.26
CA GLU A 265 21.00 -9.69 0.79
C GLU A 265 19.47 -9.83 0.89
N ASP A 266 18.96 -11.03 0.56
CA ASP A 266 17.52 -11.29 0.69
C ASP A 266 17.14 -11.53 2.17
N PRO A 267 16.18 -10.77 2.75
CA PRO A 267 15.75 -10.92 4.13
C PRO A 267 14.90 -12.17 4.38
N VAL A 268 14.50 -12.91 3.34
CA VAL A 268 13.64 -14.10 3.47
C VAL A 268 14.29 -15.17 4.31
N GLY A 269 13.60 -15.63 5.38
CA GLY A 269 14.08 -16.69 6.26
C GLY A 269 15.27 -16.30 7.14
N LYS A 270 15.65 -15.02 7.16
CA LYS A 270 16.78 -14.55 7.96
C LYS A 270 16.37 -14.20 9.40
N PRO A 271 17.32 -14.36 10.36
CA PRO A 271 17.09 -13.94 11.74
C PRO A 271 16.83 -12.42 11.83
N PRO A 272 16.09 -11.95 12.87
CA PRO A 272 15.77 -10.53 13.03
C PRO A 272 16.97 -9.59 12.99
N GLY A 273 18.12 -9.99 13.55
CA GLY A 273 19.36 -9.20 13.50
C GLY A 273 19.88 -8.98 12.07
N THR A 274 19.74 -9.98 11.19
CA THR A 274 20.11 -9.86 9.77
C THR A 274 19.11 -8.96 9.03
N VAL A 275 17.82 -9.11 9.32
CA VAL A 275 16.78 -8.24 8.71
C VAL A 275 17.02 -6.77 9.06
N ARG A 276 17.38 -6.47 10.33
CA ARG A 276 17.73 -5.11 10.76
C ARG A 276 18.95 -4.57 9.99
N ARG A 277 19.99 -5.37 9.83
CA ARG A 277 21.19 -4.97 9.08
C ARG A 277 20.87 -4.64 7.61
N ILE A 278 20.02 -5.46 6.97
CA ILE A 278 19.54 -5.20 5.61
C ILE A 278 18.72 -3.92 5.57
N ARG A 279 17.81 -3.71 6.52
CA ARG A 279 17.02 -2.47 6.66
C ARG A 279 17.95 -1.24 6.80
N ASP A 280 18.95 -1.32 7.65
CA ASP A 280 19.85 -0.20 7.92
C ASP A 280 20.75 0.12 6.71
N ASP A 281 21.12 -0.89 5.89
CA ASP A 281 21.79 -0.68 4.60
C ASP A 281 20.86 -0.01 3.59
N ILE A 282 19.61 -0.44 3.52
CA ILE A 282 18.59 0.18 2.69
C ILE A 282 18.31 1.63 3.13
N ASP A 283 18.20 1.90 4.43
CA ASP A 283 17.98 3.27 4.96
C ASP A 283 19.10 4.23 4.50
N ARG A 284 20.36 3.79 4.58
CA ARG A 284 21.49 4.59 4.10
C ARG A 284 21.37 4.89 2.60
N ARG A 285 21.09 3.88 1.77
CA ARG A 285 20.94 4.05 0.31
C ARG A 285 19.75 4.95 -0.05
N VAL A 286 18.65 4.85 0.70
CA VAL A 286 17.47 5.71 0.53
C VAL A 286 17.80 7.16 0.86
N ARG A 287 18.60 7.42 1.91
CA ARG A 287 19.05 8.78 2.25
C ARG A 287 19.96 9.37 1.18
N ASP A 288 20.85 8.56 0.63
CA ASP A 288 21.74 8.98 -0.47
C ASP A 288 20.91 9.31 -1.73
N LEU A 289 19.92 8.47 -2.06
CA LEU A 289 18.99 8.72 -3.17
C LEU A 289 18.18 10.01 -2.94
N LEU A 290 17.65 10.23 -1.73
CA LEU A 290 16.88 11.42 -1.42
C LEU A 290 17.72 12.69 -1.55
N ALA A 291 18.96 12.68 -1.08
CA ALA A 291 19.89 13.80 -1.24
C ALA A 291 20.17 14.11 -2.73
N GLU A 292 20.24 13.08 -3.57
CA GLU A 292 20.38 13.24 -5.02
C GLU A 292 19.12 13.86 -5.65
N LEU A 293 17.93 13.40 -5.26
CA LEU A 293 16.64 13.94 -5.73
C LEU A 293 16.51 15.43 -5.34
N ASP A 294 16.82 15.79 -4.09
CA ASP A 294 16.78 17.17 -3.59
C ASP A 294 17.78 18.08 -4.34
N ALA A 295 18.94 17.55 -4.75
CA ALA A 295 19.95 18.30 -5.51
C ALA A 295 19.51 18.59 -6.97
N VAL A 296 18.72 17.69 -7.58
CA VAL A 296 18.20 17.85 -8.95
C VAL A 296 17.06 18.88 -8.98
N GLU A 297 16.28 18.98 -7.93
CA GLU A 297 15.15 19.93 -7.80
C GLU A 297 15.61 21.37 -7.49
N THR A 298 16.88 21.59 -7.12
CA THR A 298 17.42 22.93 -6.92
C THR A 298 18.03 23.44 -8.23
N PRO A 299 17.28 24.13 -9.13
CA PRO A 299 17.88 24.80 -10.26
C PRO A 299 18.76 25.91 -9.67
N LEU A 300 19.97 26.06 -10.16
CA LEU A 300 20.90 27.16 -9.91
C LEU A 300 20.15 28.53 -9.88
N ALA A 301 19.58 28.87 -8.77
CA ALA A 301 19.21 30.23 -8.45
C ALA A 301 20.51 30.92 -7.99
N ASN A 302 21.39 31.21 -8.95
CA ASN A 302 22.36 32.31 -8.94
C ASN A 302 23.44 32.10 -10.02
N ARG A 303 23.23 32.66 -11.18
CA ARG A 303 24.29 33.33 -11.93
C ARG A 303 23.73 34.57 -12.63
#